data_ceef7ae26924bde0f8884b265781634e
#
_entry.id   ceef7ae26924bde0f8884b265781634e
#
_cell.length_a   1.000
_cell.length_b   1.000
_cell.length_c   1.000
_cell.angle_alpha   90.00
_cell.angle_beta   90.00
_cell.angle_gamma   90.00
#
_symmetry.space_group_name_H-M   'P 1'
#
loop_
_entity.id
_entity.type
_entity.pdbx_description
1 polymer ?
#
loop_
_entity_poly.entity_id
_entity_poly.type
_entity_poly.pdbx_seq_one_letter_code
_entity_poly.pdbx_strand_id
1 'polypeptide(L)'
;MPCSLDGLVLAPVADQAPGQVGTRTRFTYHERDGRIWAEYAGGDIVRGYLVGTREGDRLDFRYVQLKQDGTTSSGHCESKVVELPDGRVRLEETWEWESQQGNGTSVVEQVTEPTAD
;
A
#
# COMPACT_ATOMS: atom_id res chain seq x y z
N MET A 1 12.52 2.03 17.57
CA MET A 1 11.68 3.14 17.13
C MET A 1 11.18 2.89 15.72
N PRO A 2 9.89 2.82 15.51
CA PRO A 2 9.41 2.60 14.14
C PRO A 2 9.82 3.74 13.23
N CYS A 3 10.18 3.39 12.02
CA CYS A 3 10.59 4.36 11.03
C CYS A 3 9.39 5.10 10.46
N SER A 4 9.62 6.33 10.01
CA SER A 4 8.58 7.10 9.36
C SER A 4 8.31 6.54 7.97
N LEU A 5 7.05 6.57 7.58
CA LEU A 5 6.66 6.21 6.22
C LEU A 5 6.62 7.42 5.30
N ASP A 6 6.80 8.61 5.85
CA ASP A 6 6.62 9.84 5.07
C ASP A 6 7.62 9.92 3.93
N GLY A 7 7.12 10.10 2.72
CA GLY A 7 7.96 10.22 1.54
C GLY A 7 8.44 8.91 0.94
N LEU A 8 8.09 7.77 1.53
CA LEU A 8 8.54 6.49 1.02
C LEU A 8 7.70 6.05 -0.17
N VAL A 9 8.34 5.40 -1.13
CA VAL A 9 7.66 4.76 -2.25
C VAL A 9 7.78 3.26 -2.05
N LEU A 10 6.63 2.58 -2.02
CA LEU A 10 6.59 1.13 -1.83
C LEU A 10 5.90 0.48 -3.03
N ALA A 11 6.26 -0.78 -3.26
CA ALA A 11 5.68 -1.55 -4.36
C ALA A 11 5.44 -2.98 -3.90
N PRO A 12 4.42 -3.66 -4.43
CA PRO A 12 4.20 -5.07 -4.15
C PRO A 12 5.38 -5.91 -4.61
N VAL A 13 5.72 -6.94 -3.84
CA VAL A 13 6.82 -7.82 -4.21
C VAL A 13 6.41 -8.86 -5.23
N ALA A 14 5.10 -9.04 -5.42
CA ALA A 14 4.54 -9.97 -6.41
C ALA A 14 3.15 -9.50 -6.78
N ASP A 15 2.67 -9.97 -7.94
CA ASP A 15 1.28 -9.69 -8.33
C ASP A 15 0.35 -10.35 -7.34
N GLN A 16 -0.73 -9.65 -7.02
CA GLN A 16 -1.69 -10.10 -6.02
C GLN A 16 -2.88 -10.76 -6.70
N ALA A 17 -3.19 -11.99 -6.30
CA ALA A 17 -4.40 -12.67 -6.75
C ALA A 17 -5.18 -13.08 -5.52
N PRO A 18 -6.47 -12.76 -5.42
CA PRO A 18 -7.33 -12.14 -6.44
C PRO A 18 -7.33 -10.62 -6.44
N GLY A 19 -6.24 -10.01 -6.06
CA GLY A 19 -6.13 -8.56 -5.98
C GLY A 19 -6.03 -7.91 -7.33
N GLN A 20 -6.01 -6.58 -7.31
CA GLN A 20 -5.94 -5.75 -8.52
C GLN A 20 -4.61 -5.02 -8.61
N VAL A 21 -3.85 -5.02 -7.52
CA VAL A 21 -2.58 -4.34 -7.41
C VAL A 21 -1.47 -5.31 -7.80
N GLY A 22 -0.56 -4.89 -8.65
CA GLY A 22 0.53 -5.72 -9.11
C GLY A 22 1.88 -5.07 -8.90
N THR A 23 2.93 -5.72 -9.37
CA THR A 23 4.31 -5.28 -9.16
C THR A 23 4.61 -3.94 -9.79
N ARG A 24 3.78 -3.47 -10.73
CA ARG A 24 3.95 -2.17 -11.36
C ARG A 24 3.34 -1.03 -10.58
N THR A 25 2.51 -1.33 -9.58
CA THR A 25 1.85 -0.30 -8.78
C THR A 25 2.87 0.30 -7.81
N ARG A 26 2.84 1.62 -7.69
CA ARG A 26 3.73 2.34 -6.77
C ARG A 26 2.89 3.14 -5.81
N PHE A 27 3.20 3.01 -4.53
CA PHE A 27 2.51 3.69 -3.44
C PHE A 27 3.44 4.74 -2.88
N THR A 28 3.01 6.00 -2.91
CA THR A 28 3.76 7.09 -2.28
C THR A 28 3.10 7.41 -0.95
N TYR A 29 3.77 7.08 0.13
CA TYR A 29 3.22 7.19 1.47
C TYR A 29 3.55 8.53 2.11
N HIS A 30 2.63 8.99 2.94
CA HIS A 30 2.78 10.20 3.76
C HIS A 30 2.37 9.83 5.17
N GLU A 31 3.05 10.42 6.13
CA GLU A 31 2.75 10.16 7.55
C GLU A 31 2.93 11.43 8.35
N ARG A 32 1.97 11.69 9.24
CA ARG A 32 2.05 12.83 10.15
C ARG A 32 1.14 12.60 11.34
N ASP A 33 1.71 12.67 12.56
CA ASP A 33 0.94 12.63 13.81
C ASP A 33 0.03 11.42 13.92
N GLY A 34 0.56 10.23 13.58
CA GLY A 34 -0.19 9.00 13.66
C GLY A 34 -1.21 8.81 12.56
N ARG A 35 -1.20 9.66 11.56
CA ARG A 35 -2.08 9.55 10.39
C ARG A 35 -1.24 9.22 9.17
N ILE A 36 -1.79 8.35 8.33
CA ILE A 36 -1.12 7.95 7.09
C ILE A 36 -2.08 8.12 5.92
N TRP A 37 -1.52 8.42 4.78
CA TRP A 37 -2.26 8.41 3.52
C TRP A 37 -1.27 8.15 2.40
N ALA A 38 -1.78 7.71 1.26
CA ALA A 38 -0.95 7.45 0.10
C ALA A 38 -1.75 7.60 -1.17
N GLU A 39 -1.07 8.00 -2.24
CA GLU A 39 -1.55 7.92 -3.60
C GLU A 39 -0.85 6.75 -4.25
N TYR A 40 -1.56 6.02 -5.09
CA TYR A 40 -0.92 4.93 -5.81
C TYR A 40 -1.50 4.75 -7.20
N ALA A 41 -0.65 4.26 -8.10
CA ALA A 41 -1.02 4.03 -9.49
C ALA A 41 -0.01 3.09 -10.12
N GLY A 42 -0.36 2.55 -11.26
CA GLY A 42 0.50 1.66 -12.04
C GLY A 42 -0.15 0.33 -12.29
N GLY A 43 0.21 -0.32 -13.39
CA GLY A 43 -0.42 -1.57 -13.79
C GLY A 43 -1.88 -1.35 -14.12
N ASP A 44 -2.76 -2.13 -13.52
CA ASP A 44 -4.19 -2.01 -13.75
C ASP A 44 -4.82 -0.83 -12.99
N ILE A 45 -4.08 -0.21 -12.08
CA ILE A 45 -4.60 0.87 -11.25
C ILE A 45 -4.28 2.20 -11.92
N VAL A 46 -5.33 2.90 -12.35
CA VAL A 46 -5.19 4.26 -12.89
C VAL A 46 -4.88 5.22 -11.76
N ARG A 47 -5.58 5.09 -10.64
CA ARG A 47 -5.38 5.96 -9.49
C ARG A 47 -6.01 5.33 -8.27
N GLY A 48 -5.31 5.39 -7.17
CA GLY A 48 -5.82 4.91 -5.89
C GLY A 48 -5.38 5.80 -4.75
N TYR A 49 -6.14 5.73 -3.67
CA TYR A 49 -5.86 6.50 -2.47
C TYR A 49 -6.14 5.63 -1.26
N LEU A 50 -5.34 5.82 -0.23
CA LEU A 50 -5.64 5.22 1.05
C LEU A 50 -5.46 6.27 2.15
N VAL A 51 -6.17 6.08 3.24
CA VAL A 51 -6.11 6.98 4.37
C VAL A 51 -6.43 6.20 5.64
N GLY A 52 -5.66 6.45 6.69
CA GLY A 52 -5.88 5.76 7.94
C GLY A 52 -4.96 6.23 9.04
N THR A 53 -4.71 5.34 9.99
CA THR A 53 -3.96 5.66 11.18
C THR A 53 -2.81 4.69 11.38
N ARG A 54 -1.83 5.12 12.15
CA ARG A 54 -0.70 4.30 12.56
C ARG A 54 -0.58 4.32 14.06
N GLU A 55 -0.39 3.13 14.64
CA GLU A 55 -0.11 2.99 16.05
C GLU A 55 1.05 2.01 16.20
N GLY A 56 2.23 2.54 16.55
CA GLY A 56 3.42 1.71 16.61
C GLY A 56 3.78 1.13 15.25
N ASP A 57 3.79 -0.18 15.17
CA ASP A 57 4.08 -0.88 13.91
C ASP A 57 2.81 -1.33 13.18
N ARG A 58 1.64 -0.85 13.58
CA ARG A 58 0.37 -1.25 12.99
C ARG A 58 -0.26 -0.10 12.24
N LEU A 59 -0.72 -0.41 11.03
CA LEU A 59 -1.49 0.51 10.19
C LEU A 59 -2.90 -0.03 10.06
N ASP A 60 -3.86 0.88 10.03
CA ASP A 60 -5.26 0.54 9.78
C ASP A 60 -5.77 1.59 8.81
N PHE A 61 -6.15 1.17 7.61
CA PHE A 61 -6.56 2.15 6.60
C PHE A 61 -7.63 1.59 5.68
N ARG A 62 -8.31 2.51 5.02
CA ARG A 62 -9.24 2.18 3.95
C ARG A 62 -8.69 2.72 2.64
N TYR A 63 -9.01 2.02 1.56
CA TYR A 63 -8.49 2.36 0.25
C TYR A 63 -9.58 2.29 -0.81
N VAL A 64 -9.40 3.07 -1.87
CA VAL A 64 -10.28 3.08 -3.03
C VAL A 64 -9.41 3.23 -4.27
N GLN A 65 -9.75 2.51 -5.31
CA GLN A 65 -8.95 2.53 -6.53
C GLN A 65 -9.82 2.47 -7.78
N LEU A 66 -9.33 3.16 -8.81
CA LEU A 66 -9.94 3.19 -10.14
C LEU A 66 -9.08 2.36 -11.06
N LYS A 67 -9.71 1.39 -11.73
CA LYS A 67 -9.01 0.49 -12.65
C LYS A 67 -9.10 0.98 -14.08
N GLN A 68 -8.28 0.38 -14.95
CA GLN A 68 -8.22 0.73 -16.36
C GLN A 68 -9.57 0.57 -17.06
N ASP A 69 -10.39 -0.37 -16.61
CA ASP A 69 -11.72 -0.58 -17.22
C ASP A 69 -12.77 0.41 -16.72
N GLY A 70 -12.38 1.38 -15.88
CA GLY A 70 -13.28 2.40 -15.37
C GLY A 70 -14.08 2.01 -14.14
N THR A 71 -13.89 0.81 -13.62
CA THR A 71 -14.57 0.39 -12.39
C THR A 71 -13.75 0.75 -11.18
N THR A 72 -14.41 0.87 -10.03
CA THR A 72 -13.73 1.16 -8.77
C THR A 72 -13.91 0.01 -7.80
N SER A 73 -12.93 -0.12 -6.91
CA SER A 73 -12.99 -1.08 -5.81
C SER A 73 -12.51 -0.39 -4.55
N SER A 74 -13.06 -0.79 -3.41
CA SER A 74 -12.63 -0.24 -2.14
C SER A 74 -12.57 -1.33 -1.10
N GLY A 75 -11.77 -1.10 -0.07
CA GLY A 75 -11.59 -2.09 0.97
C GLY A 75 -10.90 -1.55 2.21
N HIS A 76 -10.66 -2.46 3.12
CA HIS A 76 -10.02 -2.18 4.40
C HIS A 76 -8.76 -3.04 4.51
N CYS A 77 -7.71 -2.46 5.06
CA CYS A 77 -6.44 -3.14 5.21
C CYS A 77 -5.85 -2.87 6.58
N GLU A 78 -5.26 -3.89 7.18
CA GLU A 78 -4.41 -3.76 8.35
C GLU A 78 -3.02 -4.22 7.95
N SER A 79 -2.01 -3.46 8.36
CA SER A 79 -0.64 -3.76 7.98
C SER A 79 0.27 -3.75 9.19
N LYS A 80 1.34 -4.53 9.09
CA LYS A 80 2.43 -4.49 10.05
C LYS A 80 3.65 -3.90 9.39
N VAL A 81 4.25 -2.91 10.05
CA VAL A 81 5.48 -2.27 9.57
C VAL A 81 6.66 -3.09 10.04
N VAL A 82 7.49 -3.51 9.10
CA VAL A 82 8.69 -4.30 9.38
C VAL A 82 9.88 -3.57 8.78
N GLU A 83 10.95 -3.47 9.55
CA GLU A 83 12.20 -2.89 9.04
C GLU A 83 13.11 -4.04 8.63
N LEU A 84 13.55 -4.02 7.36
CA LEU A 84 14.40 -5.06 6.83
C LEU A 84 15.85 -4.84 7.25
N PRO A 85 16.71 -5.88 7.18
CA PRO A 85 18.10 -5.74 7.59
C PRO A 85 18.86 -4.64 6.86
N ASP A 86 18.46 -4.31 5.63
CA ASP A 86 19.13 -3.25 4.87
C ASP A 86 18.52 -1.87 5.13
N GLY A 87 17.59 -1.75 6.07
CA GLY A 87 16.97 -0.49 6.44
C GLY A 87 15.71 -0.14 5.66
N ARG A 88 15.35 -0.93 4.65
CA ARG A 88 14.11 -0.68 3.91
C ARG A 88 12.90 -1.05 4.74
N VAL A 89 11.77 -0.45 4.42
CA VAL A 89 10.51 -0.74 5.08
C VAL A 89 9.73 -1.77 4.27
N ARG A 90 9.12 -2.69 4.97
CA ARG A 90 8.20 -3.68 4.42
C ARG A 90 6.89 -3.60 5.16
N LEU A 91 5.78 -3.67 4.44
CA LEU A 91 4.45 -3.75 5.05
C LEU A 91 3.87 -5.12 4.75
N GLU A 92 3.48 -5.82 5.80
CA GLU A 92 2.79 -7.11 5.69
C GLU A 92 1.31 -6.83 5.89
N GLU A 93 0.51 -7.09 4.87
CA GLU A 93 -0.85 -6.59 4.78
C GLU A 93 -1.86 -7.71 4.82
N THR A 94 -2.96 -7.46 5.52
CA THR A 94 -4.17 -8.29 5.49
C THR A 94 -5.30 -7.39 5.04
N TRP A 95 -5.93 -7.71 3.91
CA TRP A 95 -6.93 -6.83 3.33
C TRP A 95 -8.21 -7.57 3.00
N GLU A 96 -9.30 -6.82 2.94
CA GLU A 96 -10.58 -7.35 2.49
C GLU A 96 -11.30 -6.28 1.68
N TRP A 97 -11.98 -6.73 0.63
CA TRP A 97 -12.82 -5.83 -0.14
C TRP A 97 -14.05 -5.46 0.67
N GLU A 98 -14.49 -4.21 0.54
CA GLU A 98 -15.76 -3.76 1.09
C GLU A 98 -16.76 -3.50 -0.04
N SER A 99 -16.27 -3.29 -1.26
CA SER A 99 -17.14 -3.08 -2.42
C SER A 99 -17.56 -4.38 -3.08
N GLN A 100 -16.94 -5.49 -2.72
CA GLN A 100 -17.20 -6.79 -3.32
C GLN A 100 -16.69 -7.87 -2.38
N GLN A 101 -16.88 -9.14 -2.73
CA GLN A 101 -16.37 -10.23 -1.90
C GLN A 101 -14.89 -10.47 -2.19
N GLY A 102 -14.16 -10.91 -1.18
CA GLY A 102 -12.78 -11.31 -1.31
C GLY A 102 -11.88 -10.68 -0.27
N ASN A 103 -10.87 -11.44 0.11
CA ASN A 103 -9.85 -10.98 1.05
C ASN A 103 -8.53 -11.66 0.71
N GLY A 104 -7.46 -11.19 1.34
CA GLY A 104 -6.16 -11.80 1.10
C GLY A 104 -5.08 -11.13 1.91
N THR A 105 -3.86 -11.54 1.62
CA THR A 105 -2.67 -10.96 2.21
C THR A 105 -1.75 -10.49 1.10
N SER A 106 -0.92 -9.51 1.41
CA SER A 106 0.03 -9.01 0.45
C SER A 106 1.24 -8.45 1.18
N VAL A 107 2.30 -8.21 0.43
CA VAL A 107 3.52 -7.60 0.96
C VAL A 107 3.95 -6.52 0.00
N VAL A 108 4.21 -5.33 0.54
CA VAL A 108 4.83 -4.26 -0.23
C VAL A 108 6.13 -3.89 0.45
N GLU A 109 7.13 -3.50 -0.35
CA GLU A 109 8.44 -3.13 0.15
C GLU A 109 8.89 -1.83 -0.47
N GLN A 110 9.69 -1.11 0.29
CA GLN A 110 10.25 0.16 -0.17
C GLN A 110 11.08 -0.06 -1.41
N VAL A 111 10.87 0.79 -2.40
CA VAL A 111 11.62 0.75 -3.65
C VAL A 111 12.95 1.45 -3.44
N THR A 112 14.03 0.81 -3.83
CA THR A 112 15.38 1.36 -3.66
C THR A 112 16.02 1.78 -4.96
N GLU A 113 15.39 1.49 -6.09
CA GLU A 113 15.95 1.89 -7.37
C GLU A 113 15.96 3.41 -7.47
N PRO A 114 16.92 3.97 -8.19
CA PRO A 114 16.95 5.42 -8.35
C PRO A 114 15.65 5.89 -8.93
N THR A 115 15.19 7.05 -8.47
CA THR A 115 14.04 7.64 -9.09
C THR A 115 14.36 7.88 -10.55
N ALA A 116 13.38 7.61 -11.37
CA ALA A 116 13.53 7.90 -12.77
C ALA A 116 13.79 9.38 -12.91
N ASP A 117 14.80 9.67 -13.50
CA ASP A 117 15.18 11.05 -13.56
C ASP A 117 14.78 11.63 -14.86
#